data_6253e029aa8cb0799b1232c14a56f7ed
#
_entry.id   6253e029aa8cb0799b1232c14a56f7ed
#
_cell.length_a   1.000
_cell.length_b   1.000
_cell.length_c   1.000
_cell.angle_alpha   90.00
_cell.angle_beta   90.00
_cell.angle_gamma   90.00
#
_symmetry.space_group_name_H-M   'P 1'
#
loop_
_entity.id
_entity.type
_entity.pdbx_description
1 polymer ?
#
loop_
_entity_poly.entity_id
_entity_poly.type
_entity_poly.pdbx_seq_one_letter_code
_entity_poly.pdbx_strand_id
1 'polypeptide(L)'
;MRVVLVLGGGGAKSLAHAGAWKALREANIGPSHIIGTSMGAVIGAALAAGSSPERILEIALSLGKKDFAALDAWSLAKGVFAGNILKPEPLKRTIARLVPVTRFADMKIPLTITTTDMESGELVLFGALGQDGPLIDALYASCALPLYLPPQVIDGRRVGEGGLRAVLALEVARRVPPPPPVDLVVAVHVGPGFDEPPVDKKAAIPPLVRAHGEAIRIMMAAQTERAVAEWPEDAPRLVFVRAVAEREATFAVGQGQRYFEAGYREAKKALAHTLGRG
;
A
#
# COMPACT_ATOMS: atom_id res chain seq x y z
N MET A 1 16.26 -2.77 19.28
CA MET A 1 16.04 -1.87 18.12
C MET A 1 14.55 -1.77 17.84
N ARG A 2 13.99 -0.57 17.91
CA ARG A 2 12.58 -0.31 17.60
C ARG A 2 12.43 0.06 16.13
N VAL A 3 11.70 -0.75 15.39
CA VAL A 3 11.59 -0.62 13.92
C VAL A 3 10.17 -0.25 13.53
N VAL A 4 10.03 0.73 12.64
CA VAL A 4 8.77 1.06 11.96
C VAL A 4 8.86 0.58 10.51
N LEU A 5 7.84 -0.16 10.07
CA LEU A 5 7.74 -0.64 8.69
C LEU A 5 6.72 0.19 7.93
N VAL A 6 7.13 0.84 6.85
CA VAL A 6 6.27 1.63 5.97
C VAL A 6 6.07 0.88 4.65
N LEU A 7 4.83 0.55 4.32
CA LEU A 7 4.44 -0.24 3.16
C LEU A 7 3.67 0.63 2.17
N GLY A 8 4.29 0.95 1.06
CA GLY A 8 3.73 1.84 0.04
C GLY A 8 2.60 1.21 -0.79
N GLY A 9 1.76 2.05 -1.37
CA GLY A 9 0.74 1.64 -2.34
C GLY A 9 1.35 1.14 -3.65
N GLY A 10 0.68 0.21 -4.34
CA GLY A 10 1.18 -0.31 -5.64
C GLY A 10 0.35 -1.45 -6.25
N GLY A 11 -0.91 -1.61 -5.86
CA GLY A 11 -1.80 -2.63 -6.40
C GLY A 11 -1.24 -4.04 -6.22
N ALA A 12 -1.28 -4.87 -7.26
CA ALA A 12 -0.80 -6.25 -7.23
C ALA A 12 0.69 -6.39 -6.87
N LYS A 13 1.52 -5.38 -7.15
CA LYS A 13 2.94 -5.33 -6.76
C LYS A 13 3.15 -5.38 -5.24
N SER A 14 2.12 -5.08 -4.46
CA SER A 14 2.18 -5.09 -2.98
C SER A 14 2.47 -6.47 -2.37
N LEU A 15 2.39 -7.56 -3.14
CA LEU A 15 2.88 -8.87 -2.68
C LEU A 15 4.40 -8.87 -2.39
N ALA A 16 5.15 -7.94 -2.95
CA ALA A 16 6.55 -7.71 -2.60
C ALA A 16 6.74 -7.32 -1.11
N HIS A 17 5.73 -6.72 -0.48
CA HIS A 17 5.78 -6.42 0.95
C HIS A 17 5.84 -7.69 1.82
N ALA A 18 5.12 -8.75 1.43
CA ALA A 18 5.21 -10.04 2.12
C ALA A 18 6.60 -10.68 1.95
N GLY A 19 7.19 -10.55 0.75
CA GLY A 19 8.57 -10.97 0.52
C GLY A 19 9.59 -10.18 1.35
N ALA A 20 9.45 -8.86 1.39
CA ALA A 20 10.31 -8.00 2.22
C ALA A 20 10.17 -8.31 3.72
N TRP A 21 8.94 -8.58 4.19
CA TRP A 21 8.72 -9.05 5.56
C TRP A 21 9.48 -10.33 5.87
N LYS A 22 9.48 -11.31 4.96
CA LYS A 22 10.26 -12.55 5.12
C LYS A 22 11.75 -12.25 5.31
N ALA A 23 12.33 -11.36 4.50
CA ALA A 23 13.72 -10.94 4.62
C ALA A 23 14.01 -10.26 5.97
N LEU A 24 13.11 -9.41 6.46
CA LEU A 24 13.21 -8.78 7.79
C LEU A 24 13.23 -9.83 8.89
N ARG A 25 12.32 -10.81 8.84
CA ARG A 25 12.24 -11.89 9.85
C ARG A 25 13.49 -12.75 9.87
N GLU A 26 14.06 -13.09 8.72
CA GLU A 26 15.33 -13.82 8.62
C GLU A 26 16.51 -13.03 9.17
N ALA A 27 16.46 -11.69 9.08
CA ALA A 27 17.45 -10.79 9.71
C ALA A 27 17.17 -10.51 11.20
N ASN A 28 16.22 -11.22 11.84
CA ASN A 28 15.76 -11.00 13.21
C ASN A 28 15.25 -9.56 13.47
N ILE A 29 14.69 -8.92 12.47
CA ILE A 29 14.08 -7.60 12.55
C ILE A 29 12.56 -7.77 12.68
N GLY A 30 12.02 -7.42 13.86
CA GLY A 30 10.60 -7.42 14.15
C GLY A 30 10.07 -5.98 14.22
N PRO A 31 9.25 -5.54 13.25
CA PRO A 31 8.63 -4.23 13.34
C PRO A 31 7.72 -4.09 14.55
N SER A 32 7.83 -2.98 15.25
CA SER A 32 6.97 -2.59 16.39
C SER A 32 5.75 -1.78 15.96
N HIS A 33 5.70 -1.33 14.71
CA HIS A 33 4.61 -0.59 14.12
C HIS A 33 4.62 -0.76 12.60
N ILE A 34 3.45 -0.88 12.00
CA ILE A 34 3.28 -0.94 10.54
C ILE A 34 2.43 0.25 10.08
N ILE A 35 2.90 0.94 9.06
CA ILE A 35 2.16 2.01 8.38
C ILE A 35 1.94 1.55 6.94
N GLY A 36 0.71 1.55 6.49
CA GLY A 36 0.37 1.06 5.16
C GLY A 36 -0.49 2.02 4.34
N THR A 37 -0.26 2.04 3.04
CA THR A 37 -1.04 2.78 2.06
C THR A 37 -1.60 1.84 1.01
N SER A 38 -2.89 1.97 0.67
CA SER A 38 -3.53 1.18 -0.41
C SER A 38 -3.36 -0.33 -0.19
N MET A 39 -3.04 -1.11 -1.21
CA MET A 39 -2.74 -2.54 -1.06
C MET A 39 -1.58 -2.82 -0.11
N GLY A 40 -0.67 -1.87 0.13
CA GLY A 40 0.34 -1.97 1.18
C GLY A 40 -0.27 -2.00 2.58
N ALA A 41 -1.37 -1.27 2.80
CA ALA A 41 -2.13 -1.35 4.06
C ALA A 41 -2.80 -2.71 4.23
N VAL A 42 -3.34 -3.30 3.16
CA VAL A 42 -3.98 -4.64 3.19
C VAL A 42 -2.96 -5.72 3.55
N ILE A 43 -1.81 -5.74 2.87
CA ILE A 43 -0.72 -6.69 3.19
C ILE A 43 -0.18 -6.42 4.60
N GLY A 44 0.00 -5.14 4.97
CA GLY A 44 0.42 -4.74 6.31
C GLY A 44 -0.56 -5.20 7.40
N ALA A 45 -1.86 -5.11 7.16
CA ALA A 45 -2.90 -5.59 8.08
C ALA A 45 -2.85 -7.11 8.26
N ALA A 46 -2.69 -7.87 7.17
CA ALA A 46 -2.55 -9.31 7.24
C ALA A 46 -1.30 -9.73 8.07
N LEU A 47 -0.16 -9.06 7.84
CA LEU A 47 1.07 -9.27 8.60
C LEU A 47 0.92 -8.85 10.06
N ALA A 48 0.30 -7.70 10.32
CA ALA A 48 0.05 -7.18 11.68
C ALA A 48 -0.88 -8.10 12.48
N ALA A 49 -1.85 -8.74 11.82
CA ALA A 49 -2.72 -9.76 12.42
C ALA A 49 -2.00 -11.09 12.68
N GLY A 50 -0.80 -11.28 12.12
CA GLY A 50 0.04 -12.46 12.31
C GLY A 50 -0.04 -13.51 11.22
N SER A 51 -0.57 -13.19 10.04
CA SER A 51 -0.48 -14.07 8.87
C SER A 51 0.97 -14.23 8.42
N SER A 52 1.34 -15.46 8.02
CA SER A 52 2.66 -15.68 7.45
C SER A 52 2.73 -15.12 6.02
N PRO A 53 3.92 -14.69 5.55
CA PRO A 53 4.12 -14.26 4.16
C PRO A 53 3.66 -15.30 3.13
N GLU A 54 3.92 -16.58 3.41
CA GLU A 54 3.57 -17.70 2.56
C GLU A 54 2.04 -17.87 2.46
N ARG A 55 1.32 -17.68 3.59
CA ARG A 55 -0.15 -17.74 3.60
C ARG A 55 -0.78 -16.59 2.82
N ILE A 56 -0.21 -15.39 2.93
CA ILE A 56 -0.65 -14.22 2.15
C ILE A 56 -0.46 -14.50 0.64
N LEU A 57 0.70 -15.04 0.26
CA LEU A 57 1.01 -15.39 -1.12
C LEU A 57 0.05 -16.48 -1.65
N GLU A 58 -0.19 -17.54 -0.87
CA GLU A 58 -1.12 -18.62 -1.23
C GLU A 58 -2.52 -18.08 -1.52
N ILE A 59 -3.07 -17.24 -0.62
CA ILE A 59 -4.37 -16.60 -0.83
C ILE A 59 -4.34 -15.76 -2.10
N ALA A 60 -3.32 -14.91 -2.25
CA ALA A 60 -3.22 -14.01 -3.39
C ALA A 60 -3.14 -14.75 -4.73
N LEU A 61 -2.41 -15.88 -4.81
CA LEU A 61 -2.33 -16.71 -6.00
C LEU A 61 -3.65 -17.43 -6.34
N SER A 62 -4.52 -17.64 -5.35
CA SER A 62 -5.86 -18.19 -5.56
C SER A 62 -6.87 -17.17 -6.11
N LEU A 63 -6.51 -15.87 -6.15
CA LEU A 63 -7.38 -14.78 -6.58
C LEU A 63 -7.21 -14.51 -8.08
N GLY A 64 -8.32 -14.24 -8.76
CA GLY A 64 -8.33 -13.78 -10.15
C GLY A 64 -8.72 -12.31 -10.27
N LYS A 65 -8.68 -11.77 -11.48
CA LYS A 65 -9.05 -10.37 -11.74
C LYS A 65 -10.44 -9.99 -11.20
N LYS A 66 -11.42 -10.90 -11.29
CA LYS A 66 -12.80 -10.72 -10.80
C LYS A 66 -12.91 -10.54 -9.29
N ASP A 67 -11.93 -11.03 -8.54
CA ASP A 67 -11.90 -10.90 -7.08
C ASP A 67 -11.47 -9.49 -6.63
N PHE A 68 -10.80 -8.74 -7.51
CA PHE A 68 -10.40 -7.36 -7.24
C PHE A 68 -11.28 -6.34 -7.96
N ALA A 69 -11.77 -6.68 -9.16
CA ALA A 69 -12.42 -5.73 -10.04
C ALA A 69 -13.61 -6.39 -10.77
N ALA A 70 -14.79 -5.87 -10.52
CA ALA A 70 -15.97 -6.14 -11.32
C ALA A 70 -16.51 -4.82 -11.87
N LEU A 71 -16.77 -4.79 -13.18
CA LEU A 71 -17.34 -3.62 -13.82
C LEU A 71 -18.74 -3.33 -13.26
N ASP A 72 -18.99 -2.06 -12.99
CA ASP A 72 -20.32 -1.58 -12.68
C ASP A 72 -21.07 -1.23 -13.98
N ALA A 73 -21.88 -2.16 -14.47
CA ALA A 73 -22.62 -2.00 -15.70
C ALA A 73 -23.55 -0.76 -15.67
N TRP A 74 -24.10 -0.42 -14.50
CA TRP A 74 -24.94 0.75 -14.33
C TRP A 74 -24.13 2.05 -14.43
N SER A 75 -22.95 2.09 -13.83
CA SER A 75 -22.02 3.21 -13.98
C SER A 75 -21.54 3.34 -15.43
N LEU A 76 -21.23 2.24 -16.11
CA LEU A 76 -20.83 2.28 -17.52
C LEU A 76 -21.92 2.83 -18.44
N ALA A 77 -23.20 2.52 -18.15
CA ALA A 77 -24.32 3.07 -18.90
C ALA A 77 -24.46 4.60 -18.78
N LYS A 78 -23.95 5.19 -17.68
CA LYS A 78 -23.90 6.65 -17.49
C LYS A 78 -22.77 7.34 -18.25
N GLY A 79 -21.84 6.59 -18.85
CA GLY A 79 -20.71 7.14 -19.60
C GLY A 79 -19.88 8.14 -18.80
N VAL A 80 -19.73 9.36 -19.31
CA VAL A 80 -18.94 10.43 -18.65
C VAL A 80 -19.53 10.95 -17.34
N PHE A 81 -20.77 10.60 -17.03
CA PHE A 81 -21.44 10.95 -15.76
C PHE A 81 -21.29 9.85 -14.69
N ALA A 82 -20.55 8.78 -14.98
CA ALA A 82 -20.26 7.75 -13.99
C ALA A 82 -19.32 8.27 -12.91
N GLY A 83 -19.65 8.01 -11.64
CA GLY A 83 -18.77 8.37 -10.52
C GLY A 83 -17.59 7.43 -10.38
N ASN A 84 -17.71 6.18 -10.85
CA ASN A 84 -16.69 5.13 -10.79
C ASN A 84 -17.00 4.03 -11.81
N ILE A 85 -16.02 3.19 -12.13
CA ILE A 85 -16.17 2.11 -13.12
C ILE A 85 -16.21 0.72 -12.53
N LEU A 86 -15.83 0.55 -11.25
CA LEU A 86 -15.78 -0.74 -10.55
C LEU A 86 -16.71 -0.74 -9.33
N LYS A 87 -17.20 -1.94 -8.99
CA LYS A 87 -17.95 -2.18 -7.77
C LYS A 87 -17.02 -2.35 -6.56
N PRO A 88 -17.38 -1.87 -5.35
CA PRO A 88 -16.56 -1.99 -4.15
C PRO A 88 -16.53 -3.42 -3.56
N GLU A 89 -17.60 -4.21 -3.72
CA GLU A 89 -17.78 -5.49 -3.04
C GLU A 89 -16.70 -6.53 -3.34
N PRO A 90 -16.20 -6.71 -4.59
CA PRO A 90 -15.14 -7.67 -4.86
C PRO A 90 -13.88 -7.37 -4.06
N LEU A 91 -13.44 -6.11 -4.04
CA LEU A 91 -12.25 -5.71 -3.28
C LEU A 91 -12.45 -5.88 -1.78
N LYS A 92 -13.61 -5.50 -1.22
CA LYS A 92 -13.92 -5.70 0.21
C LYS A 92 -13.88 -7.18 0.60
N ARG A 93 -14.43 -8.07 -0.23
CA ARG A 93 -14.34 -9.52 0.00
C ARG A 93 -12.90 -10.04 -0.05
N THR A 94 -12.10 -9.54 -0.98
CA THR A 94 -10.68 -9.90 -1.09
C THR A 94 -9.91 -9.45 0.15
N ILE A 95 -10.14 -8.23 0.63
CA ILE A 95 -9.55 -7.73 1.87
C ILE A 95 -9.91 -8.64 3.05
N ALA A 96 -11.20 -8.99 3.20
CA ALA A 96 -11.66 -9.87 4.27
C ALA A 96 -11.09 -11.32 4.19
N ARG A 97 -10.70 -11.79 3.00
CA ARG A 97 -9.99 -13.08 2.85
C ARG A 97 -8.52 -13.00 3.25
N LEU A 98 -7.87 -11.86 3.01
CA LEU A 98 -6.45 -11.66 3.32
C LEU A 98 -6.23 -11.31 4.79
N VAL A 99 -7.13 -10.54 5.39
CA VAL A 99 -6.99 -10.01 6.76
C VAL A 99 -7.88 -10.81 7.71
N PRO A 100 -7.29 -11.64 8.61
CA PRO A 100 -8.05 -12.60 9.41
C PRO A 100 -8.74 -12.00 10.65
N VAL A 101 -8.70 -10.68 10.82
CA VAL A 101 -9.30 -9.95 11.95
C VAL A 101 -10.18 -8.82 11.43
N THR A 102 -11.10 -8.33 12.28
CA THR A 102 -12.09 -7.30 11.88
C THR A 102 -11.92 -5.97 12.61
N ARG A 103 -11.04 -5.90 13.64
CA ARG A 103 -10.81 -4.71 14.45
C ARG A 103 -9.33 -4.41 14.59
N PHE A 104 -8.96 -3.14 14.72
CA PHE A 104 -7.59 -2.72 15.01
C PHE A 104 -7.06 -3.28 16.33
N ALA A 105 -7.92 -3.42 17.33
CA ALA A 105 -7.55 -3.98 18.63
C ALA A 105 -7.09 -5.45 18.59
N ASP A 106 -7.44 -6.19 17.53
CA ASP A 106 -7.07 -7.60 17.38
C ASP A 106 -5.71 -7.77 16.66
N MET A 107 -5.05 -6.66 16.28
CA MET A 107 -3.73 -6.68 15.65
C MET A 107 -2.63 -7.01 16.67
N LYS A 108 -1.71 -7.93 16.29
CA LYS A 108 -0.52 -8.28 17.11
C LYS A 108 0.57 -7.21 17.05
N ILE A 109 0.58 -6.42 15.96
CA ILE A 109 1.48 -5.29 15.78
C ILE A 109 0.59 -4.06 15.51
N PRO A 110 0.82 -2.92 16.19
CA PRO A 110 0.12 -1.68 15.91
C PRO A 110 0.15 -1.33 14.41
N LEU A 111 -1.03 -1.13 13.85
CA LEU A 111 -1.22 -0.78 12.43
C LEU A 111 -1.77 0.62 12.29
N THR A 112 -1.22 1.37 11.35
CA THR A 112 -1.78 2.65 10.88
C THR A 112 -2.04 2.57 9.39
N ILE A 113 -3.26 2.94 8.98
CA ILE A 113 -3.70 2.98 7.59
C ILE A 113 -3.80 4.43 7.16
N THR A 114 -3.26 4.78 6.00
CA THR A 114 -3.41 6.11 5.41
C THR A 114 -4.57 6.15 4.44
N THR A 115 -5.36 7.21 4.51
CA THR A 115 -6.43 7.56 3.57
C THR A 115 -6.37 9.04 3.26
N THR A 116 -7.11 9.50 2.25
CA THR A 116 -7.24 10.91 1.90
C THR A 116 -8.68 11.34 2.08
N ASP A 117 -8.92 12.44 2.80
CA ASP A 117 -10.21 13.12 2.80
C ASP A 117 -10.46 13.69 1.40
N MET A 118 -11.57 13.29 0.78
CA MET A 118 -11.86 13.62 -0.61
C MET A 118 -12.42 15.04 -0.81
N GLU A 119 -12.66 15.76 0.28
CA GLU A 119 -13.14 17.14 0.24
C GLU A 119 -12.01 18.13 0.54
N SER A 120 -11.26 17.89 1.62
CA SER A 120 -10.17 18.78 2.04
C SER A 120 -8.82 18.42 1.40
N GLY A 121 -8.63 17.19 0.94
CA GLY A 121 -7.34 16.64 0.50
C GLY A 121 -6.39 16.33 1.65
N GLU A 122 -6.83 16.37 2.90
CA GLU A 122 -6.01 16.07 4.07
C GLU A 122 -5.70 14.57 4.19
N LEU A 123 -4.53 14.27 4.77
CA LEU A 123 -4.17 12.91 5.16
C LEU A 123 -4.97 12.51 6.40
N VAL A 124 -5.79 11.47 6.27
CA VAL A 124 -6.55 10.88 7.37
C VAL A 124 -5.95 9.53 7.74
N LEU A 125 -5.70 9.32 9.03
CA LEU A 125 -5.11 8.10 9.56
C LEU A 125 -6.16 7.30 10.34
N PHE A 126 -6.15 5.97 10.15
CA PHE A 126 -6.93 5.02 10.93
C PHE A 126 -5.99 4.08 11.70
N GLY A 127 -6.43 3.64 12.89
CA GLY A 127 -5.70 2.72 13.75
C GLY A 127 -4.74 3.43 14.70
N ALA A 128 -3.58 2.85 14.96
CA ALA A 128 -2.73 3.18 16.11
C ALA A 128 -2.25 4.64 16.18
N LEU A 129 -2.13 5.36 15.07
CA LEU A 129 -1.75 6.78 15.01
C LEU A 129 -2.89 7.68 14.51
N GLY A 130 -4.09 7.16 14.45
CA GLY A 130 -5.25 7.87 13.91
C GLY A 130 -6.52 7.56 14.68
N GLN A 131 -7.64 7.80 14.03
CA GLN A 131 -8.95 7.49 14.58
C GLN A 131 -9.23 5.99 14.51
N ASP A 132 -10.02 5.47 15.43
CA ASP A 132 -10.59 4.13 15.33
C ASP A 132 -11.66 4.10 14.23
N GLY A 133 -12.04 2.91 13.79
CA GLY A 133 -13.07 2.75 12.77
C GLY A 133 -13.19 1.32 12.26
N PRO A 134 -14.13 1.06 11.34
CA PRO A 134 -14.30 -0.25 10.72
C PRO A 134 -13.08 -0.61 9.89
N LEU A 135 -12.30 -1.62 10.33
CA LEU A 135 -11.02 -1.99 9.71
C LEU A 135 -11.14 -2.27 8.21
N ILE A 136 -12.14 -3.05 7.79
CA ILE A 136 -12.33 -3.41 6.36
C ILE A 136 -12.67 -2.17 5.53
N ASP A 137 -13.47 -1.25 6.07
CA ASP A 137 -13.84 -0.01 5.37
C ASP A 137 -12.64 0.94 5.27
N ALA A 138 -11.81 1.05 6.31
CA ALA A 138 -10.58 1.84 6.29
C ALA A 138 -9.56 1.27 5.27
N LEU A 139 -9.39 -0.06 5.21
CA LEU A 139 -8.55 -0.73 4.23
C LEU A 139 -9.08 -0.53 2.80
N TYR A 140 -10.39 -0.68 2.61
CA TYR A 140 -11.02 -0.41 1.33
C TYR A 140 -10.84 1.06 0.91
N ALA A 141 -11.11 2.01 1.81
CA ALA A 141 -10.94 3.43 1.54
C ALA A 141 -9.50 3.75 1.09
N SER A 142 -8.51 3.19 1.80
CA SER A 142 -7.10 3.33 1.42
C SER A 142 -6.78 2.84 0.00
N CYS A 143 -7.59 1.93 -0.55
CA CYS A 143 -7.47 1.38 -1.91
C CYS A 143 -8.45 2.01 -2.93
N ALA A 144 -9.30 2.95 -2.51
CA ALA A 144 -10.35 3.51 -3.35
C ALA A 144 -9.82 4.61 -4.27
N LEU A 145 -9.07 4.19 -5.32
CA LEU A 145 -8.51 5.10 -6.31
C LEU A 145 -9.64 5.74 -7.13
N PRO A 146 -9.69 7.09 -7.22
CA PRO A 146 -10.68 7.81 -8.01
C PRO A 146 -10.76 7.30 -9.44
N LEU A 147 -11.91 7.44 -10.07
CA LEU A 147 -12.31 6.86 -11.34
C LEU A 147 -12.59 5.35 -11.24
N TYR A 148 -11.79 4.59 -10.51
CA TYR A 148 -11.95 3.13 -10.41
C TYR A 148 -12.99 2.76 -9.35
N LEU A 149 -12.86 3.28 -8.14
CA LEU A 149 -13.68 2.88 -6.98
C LEU A 149 -14.29 4.11 -6.29
N PRO A 150 -15.53 4.00 -5.78
CA PRO A 150 -16.11 5.07 -4.99
C PRO A 150 -15.38 5.24 -3.65
N PRO A 151 -15.25 6.46 -3.13
CA PRO A 151 -14.76 6.68 -1.77
C PRO A 151 -15.71 6.06 -0.74
N GLN A 152 -15.16 5.75 0.43
CA GLN A 152 -15.93 5.24 1.56
C GLN A 152 -16.35 6.41 2.47
N VAL A 153 -17.54 6.34 3.04
CA VAL A 153 -17.97 7.26 4.10
C VAL A 153 -17.69 6.58 5.44
N ILE A 154 -16.84 7.19 6.28
CA ILE A 154 -16.55 6.75 7.64
C ILE A 154 -16.72 7.96 8.55
N ASP A 155 -17.57 7.86 9.55
CA ASP A 155 -17.89 8.93 10.52
C ASP A 155 -18.23 10.27 9.86
N GLY A 156 -19.03 10.22 8.77
CA GLY A 156 -19.47 11.38 8.01
C GLY A 156 -18.43 11.96 7.04
N ARG A 157 -17.18 11.47 7.04
CA ARG A 157 -16.13 11.90 6.10
C ARG A 157 -16.06 10.98 4.89
N ARG A 158 -15.93 11.57 3.71
CA ARG A 158 -15.66 10.85 2.46
C ARG A 158 -14.16 10.63 2.33
N VAL A 159 -13.69 9.41 2.59
CA VAL A 159 -12.26 9.06 2.53
C VAL A 159 -11.98 8.11 1.36
N GLY A 160 -10.84 8.29 0.72
CA GLY A 160 -10.41 7.53 -0.45
C GLY A 160 -8.93 7.16 -0.42
N GLU A 161 -8.38 6.82 -1.57
CA GLU A 161 -7.01 6.32 -1.79
C GLU A 161 -5.95 7.12 -1.03
N GLY A 162 -5.25 6.44 -0.12
CA GLY A 162 -4.20 7.06 0.69
C GLY A 162 -3.02 7.59 -0.14
N GLY A 163 -2.74 6.96 -1.27
CA GLY A 163 -1.66 7.34 -2.18
C GLY A 163 -1.86 8.69 -2.87
N LEU A 164 -3.05 9.28 -2.83
CA LEU A 164 -3.26 10.65 -3.30
C LEU A 164 -2.48 11.66 -2.46
N ARG A 165 -2.29 11.37 -1.16
CA ARG A 165 -1.55 12.22 -0.22
C ARG A 165 -0.18 11.67 0.16
N ALA A 166 -0.05 10.35 0.31
CA ALA A 166 1.20 9.74 0.76
C ALA A 166 1.28 8.29 0.27
N VAL A 167 1.72 8.08 -0.96
CA VAL A 167 1.87 6.71 -1.49
C VAL A 167 2.91 5.90 -0.72
N LEU A 168 3.93 6.56 -0.17
CA LEU A 168 4.88 6.03 0.80
C LEU A 168 4.94 6.99 2.00
N ALA A 169 4.17 6.72 3.05
CA ALA A 169 3.88 7.65 4.14
C ALA A 169 5.01 7.76 5.17
N LEU A 170 6.20 8.22 4.73
CA LEU A 170 7.38 8.36 5.58
C LEU A 170 7.17 9.37 6.71
N GLU A 171 6.48 10.47 6.46
CA GLU A 171 6.19 11.49 7.47
C GLU A 171 5.35 10.94 8.63
N VAL A 172 4.54 9.89 8.39
CA VAL A 172 3.74 9.24 9.44
C VAL A 172 4.64 8.43 10.38
N ALA A 173 5.75 7.86 9.90
CA ALA A 173 6.68 7.12 10.73
C ALA A 173 7.29 7.99 11.85
N ARG A 174 7.43 9.29 11.62
CA ARG A 174 7.93 10.25 12.61
C ARG A 174 6.92 10.58 13.71
N ARG A 175 5.64 10.23 13.52
CA ARG A 175 4.57 10.41 14.51
C ARG A 175 4.47 9.25 15.51
N VAL A 176 5.24 8.17 15.32
CA VAL A 176 5.25 7.03 16.26
C VAL A 176 5.85 7.49 17.60
N PRO A 177 5.05 7.50 18.70
CA PRO A 177 5.46 8.15 19.93
C PRO A 177 6.57 7.40 20.65
N PRO A 178 7.55 8.11 21.27
CA PRO A 178 8.46 7.54 22.26
C PRO A 178 7.70 7.25 23.57
N PRO A 179 8.31 6.59 24.62
CA PRO A 179 9.52 5.79 24.60
C PRO A 179 9.25 4.33 24.17
N PRO A 180 10.26 3.58 23.73
CA PRO A 180 11.59 4.03 23.33
C PRO A 180 11.53 4.77 21.98
N PRO A 181 12.55 5.56 21.61
CA PRO A 181 12.62 6.19 20.29
C PRO A 181 12.66 5.13 19.18
N VAL A 182 12.27 5.52 17.98
CA VAL A 182 12.40 4.69 16.78
C VAL A 182 13.85 4.73 16.33
N ASP A 183 14.46 3.56 16.17
CA ASP A 183 15.86 3.43 15.74
C ASP A 183 15.98 3.33 14.21
N LEU A 184 14.99 2.67 13.58
CA LEU A 184 15.03 2.33 12.17
C LEU A 184 13.64 2.44 11.54
N VAL A 185 13.57 3.04 10.37
CA VAL A 185 12.43 2.99 9.48
C VAL A 185 12.79 2.16 8.26
N VAL A 186 12.06 1.09 8.01
CA VAL A 186 12.17 0.31 6.77
C VAL A 186 11.00 0.68 5.88
N ALA A 187 11.28 1.28 4.75
CA ALA A 187 10.28 1.71 3.79
C ALA A 187 10.33 0.85 2.53
N VAL A 188 9.27 0.09 2.28
CA VAL A 188 9.16 -0.77 1.11
C VAL A 188 8.29 -0.10 0.06
N HIS A 189 8.92 0.31 -1.04
CA HIS A 189 8.28 1.00 -2.15
C HIS A 189 8.03 0.05 -3.32
N VAL A 190 6.79 -0.03 -3.73
CA VAL A 190 6.29 -0.79 -4.90
C VAL A 190 5.43 0.07 -5.82
N GLY A 191 5.22 1.32 -5.43
CA GLY A 191 4.43 2.30 -6.16
C GLY A 191 5.13 2.82 -7.41
N PRO A 192 4.53 3.79 -8.07
CA PRO A 192 5.11 4.44 -9.23
C PRO A 192 6.44 5.10 -8.92
N GLY A 193 7.35 5.06 -9.91
CA GLY A 193 8.65 5.75 -9.90
C GLY A 193 9.00 6.24 -11.30
N PHE A 194 10.00 7.11 -11.40
CA PHE A 194 10.53 7.56 -12.69
C PHE A 194 11.61 6.63 -13.25
N ASP A 195 12.06 5.67 -12.43
CA ASP A 195 12.98 4.60 -12.78
C ASP A 195 12.32 3.43 -13.55
N GLU A 196 10.99 3.51 -13.79
CA GLU A 196 10.23 2.45 -14.44
C GLU A 196 10.39 2.50 -15.97
N PRO A 197 10.65 1.34 -16.63
CA PRO A 197 10.71 1.29 -18.09
C PRO A 197 9.34 1.63 -18.72
N PRO A 198 9.33 2.18 -19.94
CA PRO A 198 8.09 2.43 -20.66
C PRO A 198 7.30 1.13 -20.89
N VAL A 199 5.97 1.21 -20.77
CA VAL A 199 5.08 0.08 -21.11
C VAL A 199 4.90 0.00 -22.61
N ASP A 200 5.00 -1.20 -23.18
CA ASP A 200 4.65 -1.45 -24.58
C ASP A 200 3.14 -1.19 -24.78
N LYS A 201 2.80 -0.36 -25.79
CA LYS A 201 1.48 0.29 -25.96
C LYS A 201 0.34 -0.64 -26.39
N LYS A 202 0.42 -1.95 -26.19
CA LYS A 202 -0.55 -2.93 -26.72
C LYS A 202 -1.85 -3.12 -25.93
N ALA A 203 -2.04 -2.47 -24.79
CA ALA A 203 -3.31 -2.59 -24.06
C ALA A 203 -4.36 -1.62 -24.61
N ALA A 204 -5.53 -2.13 -24.98
CA ALA A 204 -6.71 -1.35 -25.38
C ALA A 204 -7.35 -0.67 -24.16
N ILE A 205 -6.63 0.31 -23.58
CA ILE A 205 -7.14 1.14 -22.48
C ILE A 205 -7.74 2.41 -23.09
N PRO A 206 -8.98 2.78 -22.72
CA PRO A 206 -9.58 4.03 -23.20
C PRO A 206 -8.67 5.23 -22.92
N PRO A 207 -8.54 6.19 -23.86
CA PRO A 207 -7.61 7.31 -23.75
C PRO A 207 -7.76 8.12 -22.44
N LEU A 208 -8.99 8.37 -22.00
CA LEU A 208 -9.26 9.10 -20.76
C LEU A 208 -8.74 8.35 -19.50
N VAL A 209 -8.97 7.03 -19.45
CA VAL A 209 -8.49 6.19 -18.34
C VAL A 209 -6.97 6.16 -18.31
N ARG A 210 -6.34 6.10 -19.48
CA ARG A 210 -4.87 6.16 -19.60
C ARG A 210 -4.32 7.50 -19.14
N ALA A 211 -4.88 8.61 -19.60
CA ALA A 211 -4.44 9.95 -19.21
C ALA A 211 -4.57 10.17 -17.70
N HIS A 212 -5.70 9.73 -17.11
CA HIS A 212 -5.88 9.75 -15.66
C HIS A 212 -4.81 8.93 -14.94
N GLY A 213 -4.58 7.69 -15.37
CA GLY A 213 -3.57 6.81 -14.77
C GLY A 213 -2.15 7.37 -14.88
N GLU A 214 -1.79 8.01 -16.00
CA GLU A 214 -0.49 8.67 -16.19
C GLU A 214 -0.33 9.88 -15.26
N ALA A 215 -1.36 10.72 -15.11
CA ALA A 215 -1.33 11.87 -14.21
C ALA A 215 -1.14 11.43 -12.74
N ILE A 216 -1.94 10.47 -12.27
CA ILE A 216 -1.84 9.91 -10.92
C ILE A 216 -0.44 9.29 -10.71
N ARG A 217 0.06 8.51 -11.67
CA ARG A 217 1.39 7.91 -11.59
C ARG A 217 2.49 8.96 -11.41
N ILE A 218 2.47 10.02 -12.20
CA ILE A 218 3.47 11.10 -12.12
C ILE A 218 3.41 11.78 -10.75
N MET A 219 2.21 12.12 -10.27
CA MET A 219 2.05 12.76 -8.95
C MET A 219 2.52 11.85 -7.81
N MET A 220 2.18 10.57 -7.83
CA MET A 220 2.60 9.61 -6.80
C MET A 220 4.12 9.36 -6.84
N ALA A 221 4.73 9.29 -8.03
CA ALA A 221 6.18 9.15 -8.17
C ALA A 221 6.91 10.36 -7.57
N ALA A 222 6.47 11.58 -7.91
CA ALA A 222 7.04 12.81 -7.37
C ALA A 222 6.90 12.92 -5.85
N GLN A 223 5.76 12.47 -5.28
CA GLN A 223 5.58 12.41 -3.82
C GLN A 223 6.61 11.49 -3.16
N THR A 224 6.85 10.30 -3.73
CA THR A 224 7.81 9.35 -3.16
C THR A 224 9.23 9.89 -3.23
N GLU A 225 9.65 10.41 -4.39
CA GLU A 225 11.00 11.01 -4.52
C GLU A 225 11.22 12.12 -3.50
N ARG A 226 10.24 13.00 -3.37
CA ARG A 226 10.28 14.09 -2.40
C ARG A 226 10.36 13.57 -0.96
N ALA A 227 9.50 12.62 -0.58
CA ALA A 227 9.47 12.07 0.78
C ALA A 227 10.80 11.41 1.17
N VAL A 228 11.48 10.75 0.22
CA VAL A 228 12.80 10.15 0.45
C VAL A 228 13.90 11.21 0.49
N ALA A 229 13.89 12.18 -0.44
CA ALA A 229 14.90 13.24 -0.51
C ALA A 229 14.85 14.19 0.69
N GLU A 230 13.65 14.46 1.22
CA GLU A 230 13.41 15.33 2.36
C GLU A 230 13.45 14.57 3.71
N TRP A 231 13.89 13.29 3.74
CA TRP A 231 14.02 12.56 5.00
C TRP A 231 15.11 13.22 5.86
N PRO A 232 14.75 13.72 7.06
CA PRO A 232 15.70 14.54 7.84
C PRO A 232 16.89 13.73 8.34
N GLU A 233 18.05 14.36 8.46
CA GLU A 233 19.28 13.74 8.95
C GLU A 233 19.18 13.33 10.43
N ASP A 234 18.41 14.07 11.23
CA ASP A 234 18.13 13.80 12.65
C ASP A 234 17.00 12.78 12.88
N ALA A 235 16.34 12.35 11.80
CA ALA A 235 15.29 11.33 11.88
C ALA A 235 15.89 9.91 12.06
N PRO A 236 15.09 8.92 12.47
CA PRO A 236 15.53 7.53 12.51
C PRO A 236 16.17 7.09 11.19
N ARG A 237 17.19 6.22 11.27
CA ARG A 237 17.85 5.68 10.06
C ARG A 237 16.82 5.09 9.10
N LEU A 238 16.89 5.44 7.81
CA LEU A 238 15.99 4.96 6.76
C LEU A 238 16.65 3.85 5.94
N VAL A 239 15.99 2.69 5.86
CA VAL A 239 16.26 1.66 4.87
C VAL A 239 15.18 1.76 3.80
N PHE A 240 15.54 2.29 2.62
CA PHE A 240 14.62 2.36 1.48
C PHE A 240 14.78 1.13 0.59
N VAL A 241 13.68 0.38 0.42
CA VAL A 241 13.62 -0.81 -0.41
C VAL A 241 12.78 -0.52 -1.64
N ARG A 242 13.41 -0.35 -2.80
CA ARG A 242 12.73 -0.27 -4.10
C ARG A 242 12.46 -1.69 -4.60
N ALA A 243 11.34 -2.28 -4.17
CA ALA A 243 11.09 -3.70 -4.37
C ALA A 243 10.70 -4.08 -5.79
N VAL A 244 9.93 -3.23 -6.50
CA VAL A 244 9.49 -3.46 -7.88
C VAL A 244 9.51 -2.14 -8.65
N ALA A 245 10.35 -2.05 -9.69
CA ALA A 245 10.49 -0.88 -10.56
C ALA A 245 9.86 -1.15 -11.94
N GLU A 246 8.53 -1.31 -11.99
CA GLU A 246 7.79 -1.65 -13.21
C GLU A 246 6.50 -0.87 -13.33
N ARG A 247 6.17 -0.43 -14.55
CA ARG A 247 4.90 0.27 -14.89
C ARG A 247 3.71 -0.68 -15.02
N GLU A 248 3.80 -1.91 -14.56
CA GLU A 248 2.72 -2.86 -14.75
C GLU A 248 1.41 -2.43 -14.12
N ALA A 249 0.33 -2.89 -14.75
CA ALA A 249 -1.02 -2.55 -14.36
C ALA A 249 -1.31 -2.96 -12.91
N THR A 250 -1.99 -2.08 -12.19
CA THR A 250 -2.48 -2.26 -10.82
C THR A 250 -3.16 -3.62 -10.58
N PHE A 251 -3.71 -4.23 -11.63
CA PHE A 251 -4.45 -5.50 -11.60
C PHE A 251 -3.68 -6.69 -12.20
N ALA A 252 -2.36 -6.66 -12.28
CA ALA A 252 -1.54 -7.76 -12.83
C ALA A 252 -1.37 -8.90 -11.81
N VAL A 253 -2.47 -9.51 -11.38
CA VAL A 253 -2.52 -10.53 -10.31
C VAL A 253 -1.75 -11.81 -10.63
N GLY A 254 -1.52 -12.14 -11.91
CA GLY A 254 -0.77 -13.33 -12.34
C GLY A 254 0.74 -13.31 -12.05
N GLN A 255 1.28 -12.19 -11.57
CA GLN A 255 2.71 -12.00 -11.28
C GLN A 255 3.06 -12.12 -9.79
N GLY A 256 2.12 -12.57 -8.96
CA GLY A 256 2.25 -12.54 -7.50
C GLY A 256 3.52 -13.19 -6.96
N GLN A 257 3.89 -14.37 -7.45
CA GLN A 257 5.11 -15.06 -7.05
C GLN A 257 6.38 -14.24 -7.36
N ARG A 258 6.45 -13.67 -8.56
CA ARG A 258 7.58 -12.83 -9.00
C ARG A 258 7.73 -11.57 -8.14
N TYR A 259 6.61 -10.93 -7.78
CA TYR A 259 6.64 -9.77 -6.90
C TYR A 259 7.10 -10.13 -5.49
N PHE A 260 6.62 -11.22 -4.93
CA PHE A 260 7.06 -11.72 -3.64
C PHE A 260 8.59 -11.95 -3.61
N GLU A 261 9.12 -12.66 -4.61
CA GLU A 261 10.56 -12.94 -4.73
C GLU A 261 11.39 -11.67 -4.91
N ALA A 262 10.88 -10.70 -5.70
CA ALA A 262 11.53 -9.41 -5.87
C ALA A 262 11.61 -8.65 -4.54
N GLY A 263 10.51 -8.57 -3.79
CA GLY A 263 10.48 -7.95 -2.47
C GLY A 263 11.47 -8.58 -1.49
N TYR A 264 11.53 -9.90 -1.44
CA TYR A 264 12.49 -10.63 -0.62
C TYR A 264 13.95 -10.31 -0.98
N ARG A 265 14.27 -10.40 -2.28
CA ARG A 265 15.63 -10.15 -2.77
C ARG A 265 16.10 -8.72 -2.53
N GLU A 266 15.27 -7.74 -2.87
CA GLU A 266 15.64 -6.32 -2.76
C GLU A 266 15.70 -5.89 -1.28
N ALA A 267 14.83 -6.40 -0.41
CA ALA A 267 14.93 -6.16 1.02
C ALA A 267 16.22 -6.74 1.61
N LYS A 268 16.62 -7.97 1.26
CA LYS A 268 17.92 -8.53 1.70
C LYS A 268 19.09 -7.67 1.30
N LYS A 269 19.12 -7.16 0.07
CA LYS A 269 20.19 -6.27 -0.41
C LYS A 269 20.23 -4.96 0.39
N ALA A 270 19.07 -4.30 0.56
CA ALA A 270 18.99 -3.04 1.27
C ALA A 270 19.40 -3.17 2.75
N LEU A 271 18.97 -4.25 3.41
CA LEU A 271 19.34 -4.54 4.80
C LEU A 271 20.84 -4.81 4.95
N ALA A 272 21.42 -5.64 4.09
CA ALA A 272 22.85 -5.94 4.10
C ALA A 272 23.70 -4.68 3.90
N HIS A 273 23.31 -3.81 2.95
CA HIS A 273 23.99 -2.55 2.69
C HIS A 273 23.94 -1.60 3.88
N THR A 274 22.78 -1.54 4.54
CA THR A 274 22.55 -0.56 5.60
C THR A 274 23.06 -1.06 6.97
N LEU A 275 22.89 -2.35 7.29
CA LEU A 275 23.28 -2.91 8.59
C LEU A 275 24.71 -3.45 8.59
N GLY A 276 25.28 -3.79 7.43
CA GLY A 276 26.67 -4.27 7.30
C GLY A 276 27.75 -3.17 7.31
N ARG A 277 27.34 -1.90 7.44
CA ARG A 277 28.25 -0.74 7.56
C ARG A 277 28.36 -0.19 8.99
N GLY A 278 27.91 -0.96 10.00
CA GLY A 278 28.00 -0.61 11.41
C GLY A 278 29.09 -1.37 12.12
#